data_40ca4d1f618963e7a136ef9e5819060a
#
_entry.id   40ca4d1f618963e7a136ef9e5819060a
#
_cell.length_a   1.000
_cell.length_b   1.000
_cell.length_c   1.000
_cell.angle_alpha   90.00
_cell.angle_beta   90.00
_cell.angle_gamma   90.00
#
_symmetry.space_group_name_H-M   'P 1'
#
loop_
_entity.id
_entity.type
_entity.pdbx_description
1 polymer ?
#
loop_
_entity_poly.entity_id
_entity_poly.type
_entity_poly.pdbx_seq_one_letter_code
_entity_poly.pdbx_strand_id
1 'polypeptide(L)'
;IDSGDGATTDAVYSWVRAAGRGQVIAIKGVAGFDRSTPVDGPTYVEVTEAGRKLRRGVQLWKVAGAVFKSETYRFLRLIAPTDEELAEGGEWPHGFVHIPKGTTAEWMKQLTAEQLMTIKTRQGFQRLEWQQTRERNEALDCRVYARAAAWLMGIDRWDNHRWEQLESQLDRSTGPADTPPAGQPNRPVPPTTAKRPAPWMGTRKKWF
;
A
#
# COMPACT_ATOMS: atom_id res chain seq x y z
N ILE A 1 6.46 -1.97 -0.52
CA ILE A 1 6.40 -2.84 -1.71
C ILE A 1 6.38 -4.30 -1.29
N ASP A 2 5.48 -5.11 -1.86
CA ASP A 2 5.37 -6.53 -1.55
C ASP A 2 6.56 -7.32 -2.11
N SER A 3 7.08 -8.24 -1.30
CA SER A 3 8.15 -9.17 -1.63
C SER A 3 7.69 -10.64 -1.50
N GLY A 4 6.39 -10.87 -1.44
CA GLY A 4 5.80 -12.19 -1.21
C GLY A 4 5.90 -13.15 -2.39
N ASP A 5 6.02 -12.63 -3.61
CA ASP A 5 6.27 -13.44 -4.80
C ASP A 5 7.73 -13.89 -4.84
N GLY A 6 7.96 -15.19 -4.70
CA GLY A 6 9.31 -15.76 -4.66
C GLY A 6 10.13 -15.49 -5.92
N ALA A 7 9.50 -15.31 -7.08
CA ALA A 7 10.20 -15.08 -8.34
C ALA A 7 10.80 -13.66 -8.45
N THR A 8 10.20 -12.67 -7.79
CA THR A 8 10.61 -11.26 -7.86
C THR A 8 11.27 -10.73 -6.59
N THR A 9 11.36 -11.55 -5.55
CA THR A 9 11.85 -11.16 -4.21
C THR A 9 13.22 -10.46 -4.26
N ASP A 10 14.19 -11.02 -4.98
CA ASP A 10 15.54 -10.45 -5.06
C ASP A 10 15.55 -9.10 -5.77
N ALA A 11 14.74 -8.92 -6.81
CA ALA A 11 14.60 -7.66 -7.51
C ALA A 11 13.99 -6.58 -6.61
N VAL A 12 12.96 -6.95 -5.82
CA VAL A 12 12.33 -6.07 -4.83
C VAL A 12 13.35 -5.65 -3.77
N TYR A 13 14.11 -6.57 -3.23
CA TYR A 13 15.11 -6.26 -2.21
C TYR A 13 16.23 -5.36 -2.73
N SER A 14 16.72 -5.62 -3.95
CA SER A 14 17.71 -4.77 -4.60
C SER A 14 17.19 -3.35 -4.82
N TRP A 15 15.94 -3.23 -5.26
CA TRP A 15 15.31 -1.94 -5.47
C TRP A 15 15.10 -1.17 -4.16
N VAL A 16 14.59 -1.82 -3.10
CA VAL A 16 14.42 -1.20 -1.77
C VAL A 16 15.73 -0.68 -1.21
N ARG A 17 16.83 -1.41 -1.44
CA ARG A 17 18.16 -0.95 -1.03
C ARG A 17 18.61 0.30 -1.79
N ALA A 18 18.39 0.32 -3.10
CA ALA A 18 18.77 1.45 -3.96
C ALA A 18 17.95 2.72 -3.64
N ALA A 19 16.67 2.57 -3.29
CA ALA A 19 15.78 3.67 -2.93
C ALA A 19 16.15 4.36 -1.59
N GLY A 20 16.97 3.71 -0.77
CA GLY A 20 17.39 4.24 0.51
C GLY A 20 16.44 3.98 1.67
N ARG A 21 17.01 4.03 2.89
CA ARG A 21 16.27 3.75 4.11
C ARG A 21 15.25 4.85 4.40
N GLY A 22 14.03 4.45 4.74
CA GLY A 22 12.97 5.34 5.19
C GLY A 22 12.01 5.83 4.11
N GLN A 23 12.35 5.72 2.83
CA GLN A 23 11.45 6.07 1.71
C GLN A 23 10.62 4.87 1.25
N VAL A 24 11.25 3.70 1.20
CA VAL A 24 10.61 2.46 0.73
C VAL A 24 10.97 1.33 1.68
N ILE A 25 9.97 0.55 2.03
CA ILE A 25 10.13 -0.64 2.87
C ILE A 25 9.66 -1.89 2.13
N ALA A 26 10.39 -3.00 2.31
CA ALA A 26 9.93 -4.30 1.88
C ALA A 26 8.91 -4.85 2.86
N ILE A 27 7.81 -5.37 2.36
CA ILE A 27 6.78 -6.04 3.14
C ILE A 27 6.56 -7.46 2.65
N LYS A 28 6.00 -8.30 3.50
CA LYS A 28 5.54 -9.64 3.16
C LYS A 28 4.22 -9.92 3.85
N GLY A 29 3.20 -10.25 3.06
CA GLY A 29 1.93 -10.73 3.59
C GLY A 29 2.12 -12.03 4.38
N VAL A 30 1.49 -12.13 5.55
CA VAL A 30 1.45 -13.35 6.35
C VAL A 30 0.01 -13.74 6.62
N ALA A 31 -0.26 -15.03 6.49
CA ALA A 31 -1.59 -15.58 6.72
C ALA A 31 -1.93 -15.66 8.21
N GLY A 32 -3.23 -15.75 8.49
CA GLY A 32 -3.77 -16.01 9.83
C GLY A 32 -4.12 -14.75 10.61
N PHE A 33 -4.85 -14.99 11.71
CA PHE A 33 -5.29 -13.96 12.64
C PHE A 33 -4.49 -13.95 13.96
N ASP A 34 -3.60 -14.94 14.15
CA ASP A 34 -2.88 -15.21 15.40
C ASP A 34 -1.65 -14.30 15.60
N ARG A 35 -1.80 -13.02 15.26
CA ARG A 35 -0.73 -12.04 15.38
C ARG A 35 -1.03 -11.04 16.48
N SER A 36 -0.06 -10.80 17.34
CA SER A 36 -0.15 -9.79 18.41
C SER A 36 -0.26 -8.37 17.85
N THR A 37 0.30 -8.14 16.66
CA THR A 37 0.26 -6.85 15.97
C THR A 37 -0.07 -7.05 14.49
N PRO A 38 -0.82 -6.14 13.86
CA PRO A 38 -1.16 -6.24 12.44
C PRO A 38 0.05 -6.03 11.52
N VAL A 39 1.10 -5.36 12.00
CA VAL A 39 2.39 -5.24 11.31
C VAL A 39 3.49 -5.54 12.30
N ASP A 40 4.38 -6.45 11.94
CA ASP A 40 5.48 -6.93 12.77
C ASP A 40 6.82 -6.74 12.06
N GLY A 41 7.83 -6.32 12.80
CA GLY A 41 9.17 -6.10 12.27
C GLY A 41 9.83 -4.80 12.76
N PRO A 42 10.94 -4.40 12.13
CA PRO A 42 11.56 -5.09 10.98
C PRO A 42 12.37 -6.33 11.38
N THR A 43 12.31 -7.36 10.53
CA THR A 43 13.29 -8.43 10.53
C THR A 43 14.32 -8.19 9.43
N TYR A 44 15.58 -8.59 9.67
CA TYR A 44 16.62 -8.44 8.66
C TYR A 44 16.72 -9.71 7.82
N VAL A 45 16.74 -9.55 6.50
CA VAL A 45 16.92 -10.65 5.56
C VAL A 45 18.25 -10.54 4.84
N GLU A 46 18.82 -11.68 4.49
CA GLU A 46 20.01 -11.75 3.66
C GLU A 46 19.64 -11.46 2.20
N VAL A 47 20.52 -10.80 1.48
CA VAL A 47 20.37 -10.51 0.06
C VAL A 47 21.65 -10.90 -0.64
N THR A 48 21.54 -11.54 -1.79
CA THR A 48 22.68 -11.80 -2.67
C THR A 48 22.76 -10.72 -3.74
N GLU A 49 23.85 -9.98 -3.76
CA GLU A 49 24.09 -8.93 -4.74
C GLU A 49 25.46 -9.19 -5.41
N ALA A 50 25.48 -9.26 -6.73
CA ALA A 50 26.67 -9.58 -7.51
C ALA A 50 27.48 -10.81 -6.98
N GLY A 51 26.77 -11.87 -6.58
CA GLY A 51 27.36 -13.09 -6.03
C GLY A 51 27.84 -12.99 -4.57
N ARG A 52 27.72 -11.84 -3.94
CA ARG A 52 28.11 -11.63 -2.54
C ARG A 52 26.90 -11.64 -1.62
N LYS A 53 26.92 -12.48 -0.58
CA LYS A 53 25.90 -12.48 0.47
C LYS A 53 26.06 -11.29 1.40
N LEU A 54 25.02 -10.51 1.53
CA LEU A 54 24.94 -9.36 2.43
C LEU A 54 24.05 -9.72 3.60
N ARG A 55 24.66 -9.93 4.77
CA ARG A 55 23.90 -10.10 6.02
C ARG A 55 23.18 -8.80 6.36
N ARG A 56 21.93 -8.90 6.84
CA ARG A 56 21.07 -7.75 7.15
C ARG A 56 20.93 -6.79 5.93
N GLY A 57 20.79 -7.39 4.75
CA GLY A 57 20.73 -6.65 3.49
C GLY A 57 19.52 -5.75 3.39
N VAL A 58 18.34 -6.22 3.82
CA VAL A 58 17.07 -5.50 3.76
C VAL A 58 16.29 -5.67 5.06
N GLN A 59 15.58 -4.63 5.47
CA GLN A 59 14.56 -4.69 6.51
C GLN A 59 13.24 -5.14 5.89
N LEU A 60 12.68 -6.23 6.42
CA LEU A 60 11.41 -6.81 6.00
C LEU A 60 10.38 -6.68 7.10
N TRP A 61 9.20 -6.16 6.74
CA TRP A 61 8.05 -6.06 7.61
C TRP A 61 7.01 -7.11 7.25
N LYS A 62 6.43 -7.77 8.24
CA LYS A 62 5.38 -8.77 8.04
C LYS A 62 4.03 -8.09 8.25
N VAL A 63 3.11 -8.26 7.30
CA VAL A 63 1.78 -7.65 7.32
C VAL A 63 0.73 -8.76 7.50
N ALA A 64 -0.03 -8.70 8.58
CA ALA A 64 -1.17 -9.57 8.81
C ALA A 64 -2.36 -9.18 7.91
N GLY A 65 -2.31 -9.60 6.65
CA GLY A 65 -3.31 -9.23 5.63
C GLY A 65 -4.74 -9.53 6.06
N ALA A 66 -4.95 -10.64 6.79
CA ALA A 66 -6.28 -11.03 7.29
C ALA A 66 -6.93 -9.97 8.19
N VAL A 67 -6.15 -9.29 9.03
CA VAL A 67 -6.63 -8.25 9.94
C VAL A 67 -7.10 -7.04 9.15
N PHE A 68 -6.28 -6.53 8.22
CA PHE A 68 -6.62 -5.37 7.40
C PHE A 68 -7.73 -5.65 6.38
N LYS A 69 -7.81 -6.89 5.86
CA LYS A 69 -8.95 -7.32 5.03
C LYS A 69 -10.25 -7.26 5.84
N SER A 70 -10.26 -7.81 7.05
CA SER A 70 -11.43 -7.77 7.93
C SER A 70 -11.85 -6.33 8.26
N GLU A 71 -10.90 -5.44 8.54
CA GLU A 71 -11.16 -4.02 8.75
C GLU A 71 -11.77 -3.38 7.50
N THR A 72 -11.17 -3.61 6.32
CA THR A 72 -11.66 -3.07 5.05
C THR A 72 -13.10 -3.49 4.77
N TYR A 73 -13.40 -4.78 4.89
CA TYR A 73 -14.77 -5.28 4.67
C TYR A 73 -15.78 -4.78 5.71
N ARG A 74 -15.35 -4.56 6.95
CA ARG A 74 -16.17 -3.91 7.97
C ARG A 74 -16.50 -2.48 7.56
N PHE A 75 -15.52 -1.72 7.12
CA PHE A 75 -15.69 -0.33 6.71
C PHE A 75 -16.54 -0.18 5.46
N LEU A 76 -16.44 -1.09 4.50
CA LEU A 76 -17.28 -1.11 3.30
C LEU A 76 -18.78 -1.39 3.59
N ARG A 77 -19.12 -1.86 4.79
CA ARG A 77 -20.52 -2.09 5.22
C ARG A 77 -21.12 -0.91 5.97
N LEU A 78 -20.34 0.12 6.25
CA LEU A 78 -20.86 1.31 6.91
C LEU A 78 -21.82 2.04 5.98
N ILE A 79 -22.90 2.54 6.57
CA ILE A 79 -23.94 3.28 5.85
C ILE A 79 -23.55 4.76 5.86
N ALA A 80 -23.68 5.41 4.71
CA ALA A 80 -23.49 6.85 4.60
C ALA A 80 -24.59 7.58 5.38
N PRO A 81 -24.28 8.66 6.09
CA PRO A 81 -25.30 9.52 6.67
C PRO A 81 -26.10 10.19 5.54
N THR A 82 -27.36 10.51 5.81
CA THR A 82 -28.20 11.28 4.89
C THR A 82 -27.78 12.74 4.87
N ASP A 83 -28.23 13.46 3.83
CA ASP A 83 -27.96 14.91 3.74
C ASP A 83 -28.60 15.68 4.88
N GLU A 84 -29.77 15.22 5.36
CA GLU A 84 -30.46 15.80 6.52
C GLU A 84 -29.65 15.60 7.82
N GLU A 85 -29.17 14.40 8.06
CA GLU A 85 -28.32 14.10 9.23
C GLU A 85 -27.04 14.94 9.23
N LEU A 86 -26.40 15.11 8.07
CA LEU A 86 -25.22 15.97 7.94
C LEU A 86 -25.54 17.46 8.17
N ALA A 87 -26.69 17.93 7.69
CA ALA A 87 -27.14 19.31 7.91
C ALA A 87 -27.44 19.60 9.38
N GLU A 88 -27.87 18.61 10.16
CA GLU A 88 -28.11 18.68 11.60
C GLU A 88 -26.83 18.51 12.45
N GLY A 89 -25.64 18.41 11.80
CA GLY A 89 -24.36 18.28 12.50
C GLY A 89 -23.92 16.84 12.73
N GLY A 90 -24.55 15.88 12.06
CA GLY A 90 -24.11 14.48 12.07
C GLY A 90 -22.72 14.31 11.43
N GLU A 91 -22.00 13.30 11.87
CA GLU A 91 -20.65 13.00 11.40
C GLU A 91 -20.62 11.71 10.57
N TRP A 92 -19.65 11.64 9.68
CA TRP A 92 -19.37 10.39 8.97
C TRP A 92 -18.93 9.29 9.94
N PRO A 93 -19.44 8.05 9.79
CA PRO A 93 -19.00 6.94 10.64
C PRO A 93 -17.50 6.73 10.56
N HIS A 94 -16.85 6.52 11.70
CA HIS A 94 -15.42 6.25 11.75
C HIS A 94 -15.03 5.05 10.86
N GLY A 95 -14.12 5.30 9.92
CA GLY A 95 -13.66 4.31 8.95
C GLY A 95 -14.52 4.22 7.68
N PHE A 96 -15.52 5.11 7.50
CA PHE A 96 -16.28 5.15 6.25
C PHE A 96 -15.36 5.30 5.04
N VAL A 97 -15.60 4.50 3.99
CA VAL A 97 -14.74 4.48 2.81
C VAL A 97 -15.27 5.44 1.74
N HIS A 98 -14.63 6.59 1.60
CA HIS A 98 -14.89 7.51 0.50
C HIS A 98 -14.21 7.00 -0.78
N ILE A 99 -15.00 6.83 -1.83
CA ILE A 99 -14.51 6.34 -3.11
C ILE A 99 -14.49 7.50 -4.10
N PRO A 100 -13.35 7.77 -4.77
CA PRO A 100 -13.25 8.85 -5.74
C PRO A 100 -14.28 8.71 -6.87
N LYS A 101 -14.84 9.83 -7.29
CA LYS A 101 -15.75 9.88 -8.45
C LYS A 101 -15.01 9.37 -9.69
N GLY A 102 -15.67 8.49 -10.47
CA GLY A 102 -15.06 7.88 -11.67
C GLY A 102 -14.33 6.57 -11.41
N THR A 103 -14.31 6.07 -10.17
CA THR A 103 -13.79 4.73 -9.88
C THR A 103 -14.58 3.68 -10.68
N THR A 104 -13.86 2.78 -11.36
CA THR A 104 -14.46 1.79 -12.25
C THR A 104 -15.10 0.63 -11.47
N ALA A 105 -16.13 0.01 -12.08
CA ALA A 105 -16.71 -1.21 -11.53
C ALA A 105 -15.68 -2.35 -11.41
N GLU A 106 -14.70 -2.41 -12.31
CA GLU A 106 -13.62 -3.41 -12.24
C GLU A 106 -12.76 -3.22 -11.00
N TRP A 107 -12.41 -1.98 -10.67
CA TRP A 107 -11.68 -1.68 -9.44
C TRP A 107 -12.46 -2.11 -8.19
N MET A 108 -13.77 -1.88 -8.16
CA MET A 108 -14.64 -2.30 -7.07
C MET A 108 -14.72 -3.83 -6.94
N LYS A 109 -14.77 -4.54 -8.07
CA LYS A 109 -14.72 -6.00 -8.08
C LYS A 109 -13.42 -6.55 -7.51
N GLN A 110 -12.30 -5.91 -7.80
CA GLN A 110 -11.00 -6.28 -7.24
C GLN A 110 -10.89 -5.96 -5.75
N LEU A 111 -11.46 -4.83 -5.30
CA LEU A 111 -11.50 -4.47 -3.88
C LEU A 111 -12.30 -5.48 -3.05
N THR A 112 -13.30 -6.12 -3.64
CA THR A 112 -14.16 -7.11 -2.98
C THR A 112 -13.93 -8.55 -3.50
N ALA A 113 -12.70 -8.83 -3.95
CA ALA A 113 -12.37 -10.08 -4.62
C ALA A 113 -12.12 -11.27 -3.69
N GLU A 114 -12.22 -11.10 -2.38
CA GLU A 114 -12.00 -12.18 -1.44
C GLU A 114 -13.17 -12.33 -0.45
N GLN A 115 -13.31 -13.50 0.12
CA GLN A 115 -14.32 -13.82 1.12
C GLN A 115 -13.69 -14.57 2.29
N LEU A 116 -14.10 -14.22 3.51
CA LEU A 116 -13.70 -14.95 4.71
C LEU A 116 -14.52 -16.23 4.84
N MET A 117 -13.85 -17.37 4.81
CA MET A 117 -14.47 -18.68 4.87
C MET A 117 -13.91 -19.52 6.02
N THR A 118 -14.74 -20.38 6.57
CA THR A 118 -14.30 -21.40 7.52
C THR A 118 -13.84 -22.63 6.74
N ILE A 119 -12.57 -22.96 6.85
CA ILE A 119 -11.97 -24.14 6.23
C ILE A 119 -11.58 -25.18 7.31
N LYS A 120 -11.59 -26.45 6.93
CA LYS A 120 -11.08 -27.54 7.78
C LYS A 120 -9.63 -27.82 7.44
N THR A 121 -8.77 -27.83 8.46
CA THR A 121 -7.38 -28.28 8.34
C THR A 121 -7.32 -29.79 8.10
N ARG A 122 -6.17 -30.32 7.67
CA ARG A 122 -5.95 -31.78 7.54
C ARG A 122 -6.19 -32.54 8.85
N GLN A 123 -6.03 -31.87 9.98
CA GLN A 123 -6.24 -32.42 11.31
C GLN A 123 -7.69 -32.30 11.79
N GLY A 124 -8.61 -31.78 10.95
CA GLY A 124 -10.04 -31.65 11.27
C GLY A 124 -10.42 -30.36 12.00
N PHE A 125 -9.48 -29.51 12.39
CA PHE A 125 -9.77 -28.24 13.05
C PHE A 125 -10.32 -27.22 12.08
N GLN A 126 -11.25 -26.40 12.53
CA GLN A 126 -11.77 -25.27 11.75
C GLN A 126 -10.86 -24.06 11.92
N ARG A 127 -10.59 -23.35 10.83
CA ARG A 127 -9.94 -22.05 10.85
C ARG A 127 -10.60 -21.10 9.87
N LEU A 128 -10.55 -19.82 10.17
CA LEU A 128 -10.96 -18.76 9.27
C LEU A 128 -9.82 -18.43 8.31
N GLU A 129 -10.15 -18.35 7.02
CA GLU A 129 -9.18 -18.02 5.98
C GLU A 129 -9.84 -17.17 4.90
N TRP A 130 -9.13 -16.15 4.43
CA TRP A 130 -9.53 -15.37 3.28
C TRP A 130 -9.28 -16.16 2.01
N GLN A 131 -10.35 -16.38 1.24
CA GLN A 131 -10.31 -17.11 -0.03
C GLN A 131 -10.60 -16.15 -1.17
N GLN A 132 -9.73 -16.15 -2.18
CA GLN A 132 -9.90 -15.38 -3.39
C GLN A 132 -11.06 -15.93 -4.21
N THR A 133 -12.02 -15.09 -4.56
CA THR A 133 -13.22 -15.44 -5.32
C THR A 133 -13.17 -14.95 -6.76
N ARG A 134 -12.16 -14.16 -7.12
CA ARG A 134 -11.92 -13.59 -8.46
C ARG A 134 -10.45 -13.71 -8.81
N GLU A 135 -10.14 -13.75 -10.08
CA GLU A 135 -8.78 -13.87 -10.60
C GLU A 135 -7.89 -12.67 -10.19
N ARG A 136 -8.48 -11.48 -10.12
CA ARG A 136 -7.76 -10.24 -9.79
C ARG A 136 -8.24 -9.64 -8.48
N ASN A 137 -7.29 -9.28 -7.61
CA ASN A 137 -7.54 -8.68 -6.29
C ASN A 137 -6.57 -7.52 -5.96
N GLU A 138 -5.88 -6.97 -6.94
CA GLU A 138 -4.81 -5.99 -6.73
C GLU A 138 -5.30 -4.74 -5.99
N ALA A 139 -6.56 -4.32 -6.22
CA ALA A 139 -7.11 -3.17 -5.48
C ALA A 139 -7.25 -3.46 -3.98
N LEU A 140 -7.62 -4.69 -3.60
CA LEU A 140 -7.67 -5.11 -2.21
C LEU A 140 -6.28 -5.16 -1.58
N ASP A 141 -5.30 -5.72 -2.28
CA ASP A 141 -3.92 -5.78 -1.79
C ASP A 141 -3.32 -4.39 -1.64
N CYS A 142 -3.52 -3.50 -2.60
CA CYS A 142 -3.10 -2.10 -2.48
C CYS A 142 -3.75 -1.41 -1.26
N ARG A 143 -5.04 -1.65 -1.00
CA ARG A 143 -5.73 -1.11 0.18
C ARG A 143 -5.13 -1.65 1.48
N VAL A 144 -4.87 -2.96 1.55
CA VAL A 144 -4.25 -3.61 2.71
C VAL A 144 -2.87 -3.02 3.00
N TYR A 145 -2.04 -2.86 1.97
CA TYR A 145 -0.69 -2.33 2.14
C TYR A 145 -0.66 -0.83 2.43
N ALA A 146 -1.57 -0.06 1.85
CA ALA A 146 -1.73 1.35 2.20
C ALA A 146 -2.14 1.51 3.68
N ARG A 147 -3.05 0.65 4.15
CA ARG A 147 -3.47 0.65 5.54
C ARG A 147 -2.35 0.22 6.50
N ALA A 148 -1.54 -0.77 6.10
CA ALA A 148 -0.35 -1.17 6.84
C ALA A 148 0.68 -0.03 6.95
N ALA A 149 0.88 0.74 5.89
CA ALA A 149 1.74 1.92 5.90
C ALA A 149 1.20 2.99 6.87
N ALA A 150 -0.11 3.27 6.84
CA ALA A 150 -0.77 4.17 7.76
C ALA A 150 -0.58 3.74 9.22
N TRP A 151 -0.72 2.45 9.49
CA TRP A 151 -0.48 1.89 10.84
C TRP A 151 0.97 2.10 11.30
N LEU A 152 1.96 1.85 10.42
CA LEU A 152 3.37 2.09 10.71
C LEU A 152 3.69 3.56 10.98
N MET A 153 3.03 4.47 10.29
CA MET A 153 3.12 5.92 10.53
C MET A 153 2.45 6.34 11.85
N GLY A 154 1.68 5.46 12.46
CA GLY A 154 0.96 5.73 13.72
C GLY A 154 -0.28 6.61 13.55
N ILE A 155 -0.86 6.68 12.34
CA ILE A 155 -2.02 7.52 12.02
C ILE A 155 -3.20 7.26 12.96
N ASP A 156 -3.39 6.01 13.40
CA ASP A 156 -4.44 5.63 14.35
C ASP A 156 -4.32 6.29 15.74
N ARG A 157 -3.19 6.90 16.03
CA ARG A 157 -2.90 7.58 17.31
C ARG A 157 -2.80 9.09 17.15
N TRP A 158 -3.09 9.61 15.97
CA TRP A 158 -3.07 11.03 15.73
C TRP A 158 -4.30 11.68 16.36
N ASP A 159 -4.08 12.76 17.08
CA ASP A 159 -5.11 13.64 17.59
C ASP A 159 -5.57 14.65 16.51
N ASN A 160 -6.64 15.40 16.82
CA ASN A 160 -7.16 16.40 15.91
C ASN A 160 -6.11 17.47 15.55
N HIS A 161 -5.27 17.85 16.50
CA HIS A 161 -4.22 18.84 16.25
C HIS A 161 -3.21 18.37 15.18
N ARG A 162 -2.88 17.07 15.18
CA ARG A 162 -2.00 16.50 14.17
C ARG A 162 -2.64 16.50 12.78
N TRP A 163 -3.93 16.23 12.70
CA TRP A 163 -4.69 16.30 11.46
C TRP A 163 -4.77 17.73 10.93
N GLU A 164 -5.10 18.71 11.76
CA GLU A 164 -5.13 20.14 11.41
C GLU A 164 -3.78 20.64 10.89
N GLN A 165 -2.69 20.19 11.51
CA GLN A 165 -1.34 20.51 11.02
C GLN A 165 -1.09 19.97 9.61
N LEU A 166 -1.52 18.73 9.33
CA LEU A 166 -1.37 18.14 8.01
C LEU A 166 -2.19 18.89 6.97
N GLU A 167 -3.45 19.20 7.27
CA GLU A 167 -4.34 19.98 6.41
C GLU A 167 -3.72 21.35 6.08
N SER A 168 -3.25 22.07 7.08
CA SER A 168 -2.56 23.36 6.90
C SER A 168 -1.31 23.28 6.02
N GLN A 169 -0.61 22.15 6.02
CA GLN A 169 0.55 21.92 5.15
C GLN A 169 0.12 21.67 3.71
N LEU A 170 -0.96 20.92 3.50
CA LEU A 170 -1.51 20.62 2.17
C LEU A 170 -2.09 21.87 1.53
N ASP A 171 -2.82 22.68 2.27
CA ASP A 171 -3.39 23.94 1.77
C ASP A 171 -2.30 24.91 1.30
N ARG A 172 -1.18 25.00 2.03
CA ARG A 172 -0.03 25.81 1.61
C ARG A 172 0.63 25.29 0.33
N SER A 173 0.60 23.97 0.10
CA SER A 173 1.18 23.36 -1.10
C SER A 173 0.28 23.51 -2.33
N THR A 174 -1.00 23.78 -2.14
CA THR A 174 -2.00 24.02 -3.21
C THR A 174 -2.20 25.50 -3.55
N GLY A 175 -1.51 26.40 -2.86
CA GLY A 175 -1.46 27.82 -3.23
C GLY A 175 -0.99 28.00 -4.67
N PRO A 176 -1.38 29.09 -5.37
CA PRO A 176 -0.97 29.32 -6.73
C PRO A 176 0.56 29.23 -6.81
N ALA A 177 1.04 28.35 -7.67
CA ALA A 177 2.48 28.20 -7.90
C ALA A 177 3.04 29.60 -8.12
N ASP A 178 4.00 30.02 -7.26
CA ASP A 178 4.74 31.26 -7.44
C ASP A 178 5.20 31.31 -8.90
N THR A 179 4.63 32.22 -9.65
CA THR A 179 5.08 32.50 -11.00
C THR A 179 6.57 32.85 -10.90
N PRO A 180 7.47 32.09 -11.52
CA PRO A 180 8.89 32.40 -11.42
C PRO A 180 9.09 33.85 -11.87
N PRO A 181 9.89 34.64 -11.16
CA PRO A 181 10.12 36.04 -11.56
C PRO A 181 10.62 36.10 -13.01
N ALA A 182 9.87 36.78 -13.84
CA ALA A 182 10.26 37.04 -15.22
C ALA A 182 11.60 37.79 -15.22
N GLY A 183 12.66 37.13 -15.64
CA GLY A 183 13.92 37.82 -15.88
C GLY A 183 15.19 37.15 -15.36
N GLN A 184 15.45 35.90 -15.76
CA GLN A 184 16.83 35.43 -15.85
C GLN A 184 17.09 34.90 -17.28
N PRO A 185 18.14 35.38 -17.95
CA PRO A 185 18.44 34.91 -19.30
C PRO A 185 18.87 33.44 -19.24
N ASN A 186 18.31 32.64 -20.13
CA ASN A 186 18.60 31.24 -20.38
C ASN A 186 20.11 30.97 -20.36
N ARG A 187 20.58 30.31 -19.30
CA ARG A 187 21.90 29.66 -19.35
C ARG A 187 21.75 28.41 -20.19
N PRO A 188 22.53 28.21 -21.24
CA PRO A 188 22.46 26.96 -22.02
C PRO A 188 22.82 25.76 -21.15
N VAL A 189 21.89 24.80 -21.03
CA VAL A 189 22.13 23.55 -20.40
C VAL A 189 23.01 22.70 -21.34
N PRO A 190 24.15 22.17 -20.87
CA PRO A 190 24.96 21.30 -21.71
C PRO A 190 24.19 20.02 -22.03
N PRO A 191 24.34 19.42 -23.23
CA PRO A 191 23.59 18.23 -23.60
C PRO A 191 23.98 17.04 -22.70
N THR A 192 23.01 16.58 -21.91
CA THR A 192 23.17 15.37 -21.11
C THR A 192 23.08 14.18 -22.04
N THR A 193 24.20 13.57 -22.36
CA THR A 193 24.27 12.26 -23.04
C THR A 193 23.92 11.15 -22.04
N ALA A 194 22.70 11.14 -21.54
CA ALA A 194 22.19 9.99 -20.79
C ALA A 194 21.65 8.97 -21.80
N LYS A 195 22.32 7.84 -21.95
CA LYS A 195 21.78 6.66 -22.64
C LYS A 195 20.43 6.32 -22.00
N ARG A 196 19.34 6.42 -22.79
CA ARG A 196 18.02 5.98 -22.38
C ARG A 196 18.11 4.49 -22.00
N PRO A 197 17.68 4.07 -20.79
CA PRO A 197 17.54 2.66 -20.50
C PRO A 197 16.53 2.06 -21.49
N ALA A 198 16.83 0.86 -22.00
CA ALA A 198 15.94 0.13 -22.87
C ALA A 198 14.58 -0.09 -22.18
N PRO A 199 13.45 -0.08 -22.93
CA PRO A 199 12.14 -0.35 -22.34
C PRO A 199 12.12 -1.77 -21.77
N TRP A 200 11.80 -1.90 -20.50
CA TRP A 200 11.78 -3.16 -19.76
C TRP A 200 10.56 -4.07 -20.07
N MET A 201 9.81 -3.74 -21.11
CA MET A 201 8.78 -4.65 -21.63
C MET A 201 9.43 -5.70 -22.52
N GLY A 202 9.91 -6.77 -21.90
CA GLY A 202 10.20 -8.02 -22.57
C GLY A 202 8.94 -8.56 -23.24
N THR A 203 9.07 -8.94 -24.49
CA THR A 203 8.04 -9.57 -25.34
C THR A 203 7.33 -10.71 -24.59
N ARG A 204 5.99 -10.66 -24.52
CA ARG A 204 5.13 -11.73 -24.03
C ARG A 204 5.49 -13.03 -24.74
N LYS A 205 6.11 -13.98 -24.05
CA LYS A 205 6.09 -15.38 -24.47
C LYS A 205 4.72 -15.94 -24.13
N LYS A 206 3.99 -16.37 -25.16
CA LYS A 206 2.77 -17.14 -25.02
C LYS A 206 3.10 -18.43 -24.26
N TRP A 207 2.42 -18.65 -23.15
CA TRP A 207 2.39 -19.95 -22.50
C TRP A 207 1.13 -20.67 -22.99
N PHE A 208 1.35 -21.80 -23.63
CA PHE A 208 0.31 -22.80 -23.89
C PHE A 208 0.18 -23.67 -22.63
#